data_9813e77b42e6be68ede6ba901aafd3e6
#
_entry.id   9813e77b42e6be68ede6ba901aafd3e6
#
_cell.length_a   1.000
_cell.length_b   1.000
_cell.length_c   1.000
_cell.angle_alpha   90.00
_cell.angle_beta   90.00
_cell.angle_gamma   90.00
#
_symmetry.space_group_name_H-M   'P 1'
#
loop_
_entity.id
_entity.type
_entity.pdbx_description
1 polymer ?
#
loop_
_entity_poly.entity_id
_entity_poly.type
_entity_poly.pdbx_seq_one_letter_code
_entity_poly.pdbx_strand_id
1 'polypeptide(L)'
;SRLQGVMVDISAYLPNDVHLVFRRVPITAEKSFDSSDICDLINAVVHSYNNRMPIIVNCQLGRGRTTLVSVLILLIKHWMGDAPLSTQTQDKQPLTYHVINSLLRVVPYGQETKRIVDNAIDSCGYMINIRDDIEESRCKAIETSDEAKKQQNIARGLQSLRRYFQIITFQAKLNSVRPDTC
;
A
#
# COMPACT_ATOMS: atom_id res chain seq x y z
N SER A 1 4.97 -24.26 5.15
CA SER A 1 4.58 -24.06 3.73
C SER A 1 5.79 -24.24 2.82
N ARG A 2 5.58 -24.56 1.51
CA ARG A 2 6.66 -24.79 0.53
C ARG A 2 7.62 -23.59 0.42
N LEU A 3 7.12 -22.37 0.54
CA LEU A 3 7.91 -21.13 0.58
C LEU A 3 8.78 -21.02 1.84
N GLN A 4 8.29 -21.49 2.97
CA GLN A 4 9.04 -21.48 4.23
C GLN A 4 10.24 -22.43 4.17
N GLY A 5 10.08 -23.60 3.52
CA GLY A 5 11.18 -24.53 3.26
C GLY A 5 12.26 -23.91 2.37
N VAL A 6 11.87 -23.28 1.25
CA VAL A 6 12.81 -22.59 0.34
C VAL A 6 13.58 -21.48 1.04
N MET A 7 12.94 -20.72 1.95
CA MET A 7 13.62 -19.65 2.70
C MET A 7 14.61 -20.18 3.73
N VAL A 8 14.33 -21.32 4.36
CA VAL A 8 15.29 -22.02 5.22
C VAL A 8 16.49 -22.48 4.40
N ASP A 9 16.26 -23.05 3.20
CA ASP A 9 17.33 -23.47 2.30
C ASP A 9 18.20 -22.28 1.86
N ILE A 10 17.59 -21.14 1.51
CA ILE A 10 18.33 -19.91 1.13
C ILE A 10 19.17 -19.42 2.31
N SER A 11 18.66 -19.45 3.53
CA SER A 11 19.40 -19.02 4.72
C SER A 11 20.70 -19.81 4.94
N ALA A 12 20.74 -21.07 4.50
CA ALA A 12 21.94 -21.92 4.58
C ALA A 12 23.08 -21.47 3.62
N TYR A 13 22.76 -20.70 2.58
CA TYR A 13 23.72 -20.18 1.60
C TYR A 13 24.11 -18.71 1.87
N LEU A 14 23.51 -18.07 2.87
CA LEU A 14 23.86 -16.70 3.23
C LEU A 14 25.15 -16.66 4.09
N PRO A 15 25.94 -15.58 4.01
CA PRO A 15 27.03 -15.35 4.93
C PRO A 15 26.56 -15.39 6.40
N ASN A 16 27.42 -15.84 7.31
CA ASN A 16 27.11 -16.03 8.73
C ASN A 16 26.66 -14.75 9.46
N ASP A 17 26.92 -13.59 8.92
CA ASP A 17 26.54 -12.26 9.41
C ASP A 17 25.20 -11.77 8.85
N VAL A 18 24.56 -12.52 7.93
CA VAL A 18 23.27 -12.17 7.33
C VAL A 18 22.14 -12.97 7.94
N HIS A 19 21.28 -12.30 8.69
CA HIS A 19 20.06 -12.87 9.25
C HIS A 19 18.85 -12.56 8.37
N LEU A 20 18.19 -13.59 7.83
CA LEU A 20 16.96 -13.48 7.08
C LEU A 20 15.74 -13.79 7.96
N VAL A 21 14.87 -12.80 8.19
CA VAL A 21 13.59 -12.98 8.87
C VAL A 21 12.46 -13.03 7.85
N PHE A 22 11.88 -14.21 7.65
CA PHE A 22 10.75 -14.37 6.72
C PHE A 22 9.42 -14.14 7.44
N ARG A 23 8.61 -13.24 6.91
CA ARG A 23 7.25 -12.99 7.36
C ARG A 23 6.28 -13.08 6.19
N ARG A 24 5.16 -13.78 6.38
CA ARG A 24 4.09 -13.86 5.38
C ARG A 24 2.87 -13.13 5.91
N VAL A 25 2.49 -12.04 5.23
CA VAL A 25 1.23 -11.32 5.48
C VAL A 25 0.26 -11.69 4.35
N PRO A 26 -0.91 -12.32 4.63
CA PRO A 26 -1.78 -12.89 3.62
C PRO A 26 -2.68 -11.83 2.96
N ILE A 27 -2.09 -10.79 2.40
CA ILE A 27 -2.83 -9.75 1.66
C ILE A 27 -3.29 -10.29 0.32
N THR A 28 -4.61 -10.35 0.11
CA THR A 28 -5.19 -10.79 -1.14
C THR A 28 -5.43 -9.63 -2.11
N ALA A 29 -5.53 -9.93 -3.40
CA ALA A 29 -5.80 -8.91 -4.42
C ALA A 29 -7.25 -8.38 -4.35
N GLU A 30 -8.20 -9.19 -3.86
CA GLU A 30 -9.63 -8.97 -3.98
C GLU A 30 -10.31 -8.54 -2.68
N LYS A 31 -9.75 -8.89 -1.53
CA LYS A 31 -10.35 -8.58 -0.22
C LYS A 31 -9.74 -7.32 0.41
N SER A 32 -10.53 -6.70 1.25
CA SER A 32 -10.05 -5.67 2.19
C SER A 32 -8.97 -6.25 3.09
N PHE A 33 -8.07 -5.39 3.59
CA PHE A 33 -7.16 -5.80 4.66
C PHE A 33 -7.96 -6.23 5.88
N ASP A 34 -7.61 -7.35 6.43
CA ASP A 34 -8.06 -7.74 7.75
C ASP A 34 -7.28 -6.93 8.80
N SER A 35 -7.89 -6.68 9.95
CA SER A 35 -7.22 -5.99 11.06
C SER A 35 -6.01 -6.77 11.57
N SER A 36 -6.04 -8.10 11.51
CA SER A 36 -4.90 -8.95 11.86
C SER A 36 -3.73 -8.78 10.88
N ASP A 37 -4.00 -8.72 9.57
CA ASP A 37 -2.97 -8.52 8.53
C ASP A 37 -2.26 -7.17 8.72
N ILE A 38 -3.03 -6.15 9.10
CA ILE A 38 -2.50 -4.80 9.40
C ILE A 38 -1.61 -4.84 10.64
N CYS A 39 -2.04 -5.49 11.71
CA CYS A 39 -1.25 -5.62 12.94
C CYS A 39 0.05 -6.39 12.67
N ASP A 40 0.00 -7.47 11.90
CA ASP A 40 1.17 -8.25 11.51
C ASP A 40 2.15 -7.41 10.67
N LEU A 41 1.64 -6.56 9.78
CA LEU A 41 2.46 -5.66 8.98
C LEU A 41 3.12 -4.59 9.87
N ILE A 42 2.36 -3.94 10.77
CA ILE A 42 2.90 -2.93 11.70
C ILE A 42 4.00 -3.57 12.55
N ASN A 43 3.73 -4.72 13.16
CA ASN A 43 4.71 -5.44 13.98
C ASN A 43 5.97 -5.81 13.19
N ALA A 44 5.84 -6.19 11.92
CA ALA A 44 6.98 -6.49 11.06
C ALA A 44 7.82 -5.23 10.79
N VAL A 45 7.18 -4.08 10.54
CA VAL A 45 7.86 -2.81 10.28
C VAL A 45 8.55 -2.30 11.55
N VAL A 46 7.86 -2.31 12.69
CA VAL A 46 8.43 -1.90 13.99
C VAL A 46 9.63 -2.78 14.36
N HIS A 47 9.51 -4.10 14.18
CA HIS A 47 10.61 -5.03 14.43
C HIS A 47 11.83 -4.73 13.55
N SER A 48 11.60 -4.50 12.25
CA SER A 48 12.65 -4.12 11.28
C SER A 48 13.34 -2.81 11.68
N TYR A 49 12.56 -1.80 12.07
CA TYR A 49 13.05 -0.51 12.51
C TYR A 49 13.94 -0.62 13.75
N ASN A 50 13.44 -1.29 14.79
CA ASN A 50 14.18 -1.46 16.06
C ASN A 50 15.49 -2.22 15.88
N ASN A 51 15.57 -3.14 14.92
CA ASN A 51 16.75 -3.93 14.63
C ASN A 51 17.58 -3.39 13.46
N ARG A 52 17.23 -2.23 12.90
CA ARG A 52 17.89 -1.62 11.73
C ARG A 52 18.00 -2.57 10.53
N MET A 53 17.00 -3.43 10.33
CA MET A 53 16.97 -4.39 9.23
C MET A 53 16.24 -3.80 8.01
N PRO A 54 16.75 -4.00 6.79
CA PRO A 54 16.03 -3.63 5.58
C PRO A 54 14.80 -4.51 5.39
N ILE A 55 13.73 -3.94 4.80
CA ILE A 55 12.52 -4.68 4.45
C ILE A 55 12.52 -4.94 2.94
N ILE A 56 12.42 -6.21 2.58
CA ILE A 56 12.23 -6.64 1.20
C ILE A 56 10.78 -7.12 1.05
N VAL A 57 10.05 -6.52 0.12
CA VAL A 57 8.64 -6.86 -0.15
C VAL A 57 8.54 -7.61 -1.45
N ASN A 58 7.93 -8.79 -1.42
CA ASN A 58 7.71 -9.59 -2.62
C ASN A 58 6.29 -10.19 -2.64
N CYS A 59 5.69 -10.23 -3.82
CA CYS A 59 4.50 -11.00 -4.11
C CYS A 59 4.75 -11.87 -5.36
N GLN A 60 3.75 -12.62 -5.81
CA GLN A 60 3.92 -13.55 -6.93
C GLN A 60 4.45 -12.88 -8.21
N LEU A 61 3.97 -11.69 -8.56
CA LEU A 61 4.36 -10.94 -9.76
C LEU A 61 5.17 -9.67 -9.46
N GLY A 62 5.39 -9.35 -8.21
CA GLY A 62 6.13 -8.15 -7.79
C GLY A 62 5.42 -6.82 -8.08
N ARG A 63 4.13 -6.83 -8.47
CA ARG A 63 3.42 -5.63 -8.91
C ARG A 63 2.35 -5.16 -7.91
N GLY A 64 1.08 -5.45 -8.11
CA GLY A 64 -0.02 -4.83 -7.38
C GLY A 64 0.02 -4.96 -5.85
N ARG A 65 0.21 -6.18 -5.32
CA ARG A 65 0.30 -6.41 -3.86
C ARG A 65 1.58 -5.83 -3.27
N THR A 66 2.69 -5.96 -3.98
CA THR A 66 3.97 -5.40 -3.56
C THR A 66 3.88 -3.88 -3.45
N THR A 67 3.38 -3.18 -4.48
CA THR A 67 3.19 -1.72 -4.44
C THR A 67 2.31 -1.29 -3.27
N LEU A 68 1.19 -1.98 -3.07
CA LEU A 68 0.27 -1.69 -1.98
C LEU A 68 0.94 -1.82 -0.61
N VAL A 69 1.67 -2.92 -0.37
CA VAL A 69 2.40 -3.14 0.88
C VAL A 69 3.53 -2.13 1.04
N SER A 70 4.23 -1.76 -0.03
CA SER A 70 5.26 -0.72 0.01
C SER A 70 4.69 0.64 0.44
N VAL A 71 3.52 1.01 -0.08
CA VAL A 71 2.81 2.23 0.36
C VAL A 71 2.46 2.16 1.84
N LEU A 72 1.91 1.04 2.32
CA LEU A 72 1.56 0.87 3.74
C LEU A 72 2.80 0.94 4.65
N ILE A 73 3.91 0.30 4.26
CA ILE A 73 5.18 0.37 4.99
C ILE A 73 5.68 1.82 5.06
N LEU A 74 5.63 2.55 3.95
CA LEU A 74 6.07 3.95 3.91
C LEU A 74 5.21 4.83 4.82
N LEU A 75 3.90 4.61 4.87
CA LEU A 75 2.99 5.31 5.77
C LEU A 75 3.27 4.98 7.25
N ILE A 76 3.55 3.72 7.58
CA ILE A 76 3.94 3.31 8.93
C ILE A 76 5.27 3.98 9.32
N LYS A 77 6.27 3.95 8.45
CA LYS A 77 7.56 4.61 8.70
C LYS A 77 7.41 6.12 8.87
N HIS A 78 6.58 6.76 8.07
CA HIS A 78 6.25 8.18 8.22
C HIS A 78 5.57 8.47 9.57
N TRP A 79 4.61 7.65 9.98
CA TRP A 79 3.95 7.74 11.27
C TRP A 79 4.93 7.56 12.45
N MET A 80 5.95 6.71 12.31
CA MET A 80 7.04 6.52 13.29
C MET A 80 8.07 7.66 13.27
N GLY A 81 7.99 8.59 12.33
CA GLY A 81 8.96 9.68 12.17
C GLY A 81 10.26 9.29 11.44
N ASP A 82 10.35 8.07 10.90
CA ASP A 82 11.54 7.52 10.24
C ASP A 82 11.68 7.97 8.77
N ALA A 83 10.60 8.31 8.09
CA ALA A 83 10.62 8.69 6.69
C ALA A 83 9.83 9.98 6.44
N PRO A 84 10.49 11.14 6.22
CA PRO A 84 9.80 12.32 5.73
C PRO A 84 9.29 12.04 4.31
N LEU A 85 7.98 12.10 4.10
CA LEU A 85 7.41 12.06 2.77
C LEU A 85 7.76 13.36 2.06
N SER A 86 8.45 13.27 0.91
CA SER A 86 8.79 14.45 0.13
C SER A 86 7.53 15.19 -0.28
N THR A 87 7.51 16.49 -0.07
CA THR A 87 6.41 17.38 -0.45
C THR A 87 6.44 17.75 -1.94
N GLN A 88 7.16 17.00 -2.76
CA GLN A 88 7.13 17.18 -4.21
C GLN A 88 5.76 16.72 -4.72
N THR A 89 4.79 17.58 -4.57
CA THR A 89 3.57 17.53 -5.38
C THR A 89 4.01 17.74 -6.83
N GLN A 90 4.09 16.65 -7.59
CA GLN A 90 3.96 16.80 -9.03
C GLN A 90 2.61 17.50 -9.24
N ASP A 91 2.58 18.54 -10.08
CA ASP A 91 1.38 19.30 -10.50
C ASP A 91 0.36 18.40 -11.26
N LYS A 92 0.13 17.20 -10.79
CA LYS A 92 -0.96 16.36 -11.26
C LYS A 92 -2.25 16.95 -10.72
N GLN A 93 -3.16 17.32 -11.60
CA GLN A 93 -4.49 17.77 -11.21
C GLN A 93 -5.07 16.79 -10.16
N PRO A 94 -5.60 17.33 -9.05
CA PRO A 94 -6.13 16.47 -7.99
C PRO A 94 -7.32 15.68 -8.55
N LEU A 95 -7.11 14.39 -8.80
CA LEU A 95 -8.18 13.47 -9.16
C LEU A 95 -9.17 13.40 -7.99
N THR A 96 -10.40 13.80 -8.25
CA THR A 96 -11.44 13.87 -7.23
C THR A 96 -12.51 12.83 -7.52
N TYR A 97 -12.59 11.84 -6.63
CA TYR A 97 -13.65 10.83 -6.66
C TYR A 97 -14.70 11.16 -5.60
N HIS A 98 -15.97 11.12 -5.96
CA HIS A 98 -17.07 11.43 -5.04
C HIS A 98 -17.01 10.61 -3.74
N VAL A 99 -16.71 9.31 -3.84
CA VAL A 99 -16.58 8.42 -2.67
C VAL A 99 -15.40 8.81 -1.77
N ILE A 100 -14.29 9.25 -2.36
CA ILE A 100 -13.12 9.73 -1.60
C ILE A 100 -13.46 11.06 -0.93
N ASN A 101 -14.07 12.01 -1.64
CA ASN A 101 -14.49 13.28 -1.07
C ASN A 101 -15.45 13.10 0.10
N SER A 102 -16.37 12.14 0.01
CA SER A 102 -17.28 11.80 1.11
C SER A 102 -16.51 11.23 2.31
N LEU A 103 -15.53 10.35 2.09
CA LEU A 103 -14.65 9.85 3.14
C LEU A 103 -13.88 10.97 3.83
N LEU A 104 -13.28 11.90 3.05
CA LEU A 104 -12.46 12.99 3.59
C LEU A 104 -13.22 13.96 4.48
N ARG A 105 -14.55 14.02 4.34
CA ARG A 105 -15.43 14.83 5.23
C ARG A 105 -15.68 14.18 6.58
N VAL A 106 -15.52 12.86 6.66
CA VAL A 106 -15.80 12.07 7.87
C VAL A 106 -14.54 11.80 8.68
N VAL A 107 -13.40 11.58 8.02
CA VAL A 107 -12.15 11.28 8.71
C VAL A 107 -11.50 12.56 9.28
N PRO A 108 -10.91 12.50 10.48
CA PRO A 108 -10.15 13.62 11.04
C PRO A 108 -9.00 14.03 10.10
N TYR A 109 -8.85 15.35 9.89
CA TYR A 109 -7.81 15.90 9.02
C TYR A 109 -7.78 15.29 7.60
N GLY A 110 -8.97 15.02 7.02
CA GLY A 110 -9.13 14.27 5.78
C GLY A 110 -8.25 14.77 4.62
N GLN A 111 -8.14 16.09 4.40
CA GLN A 111 -7.31 16.63 3.33
C GLN A 111 -5.82 16.37 3.57
N GLU A 112 -5.35 16.52 4.78
CA GLU A 112 -3.95 16.22 5.15
C GLU A 112 -3.68 14.70 5.03
N THR A 113 -4.61 13.87 5.53
CA THR A 113 -4.55 12.43 5.38
C THR A 113 -4.42 12.02 3.91
N LYS A 114 -5.25 12.63 3.03
CA LYS A 114 -5.16 12.39 1.57
C LYS A 114 -3.81 12.80 1.02
N ARG A 115 -3.29 13.97 1.38
CA ARG A 115 -1.99 14.48 0.92
C ARG A 115 -0.84 13.53 1.30
N ILE A 116 -0.83 13.03 2.53
CA ILE A 116 0.15 12.04 3.00
C ILE A 116 0.07 10.76 2.17
N VAL A 117 -1.13 10.25 1.94
CA VAL A 117 -1.37 9.04 1.16
C VAL A 117 -0.96 9.23 -0.31
N ASP A 118 -1.32 10.37 -0.92
CA ASP A 118 -0.96 10.66 -2.31
C ASP A 118 0.56 10.71 -2.48
N ASN A 119 1.28 11.36 -1.56
CA ASN A 119 2.74 11.41 -1.58
C ASN A 119 3.36 10.02 -1.42
N ALA A 120 2.81 9.17 -0.55
CA ALA A 120 3.28 7.79 -0.37
C ALA A 120 3.04 6.93 -1.64
N ILE A 121 1.88 7.08 -2.28
CA ILE A 121 1.56 6.39 -3.54
C ILE A 121 2.52 6.84 -4.65
N ASP A 122 2.78 8.14 -4.78
CA ASP A 122 3.68 8.67 -5.81
C ASP A 122 5.12 8.23 -5.57
N SER A 123 5.56 8.16 -4.31
CA SER A 123 6.89 7.65 -3.96
C SER A 123 7.08 6.16 -4.31
N CYS A 124 6.00 5.37 -4.37
CA CYS A 124 5.98 3.96 -4.75
C CYS A 124 5.51 3.74 -6.20
N GLY A 125 5.25 4.78 -6.95
CA GLY A 125 4.57 4.75 -8.26
C GLY A 125 5.39 4.17 -9.42
N TYR A 126 6.67 3.86 -9.22
CA TYR A 126 7.56 3.28 -10.23
C TYR A 126 7.12 1.90 -10.77
N MET A 127 6.30 1.15 -10.02
CA MET A 127 5.74 -0.12 -10.47
C MET A 127 4.30 0.04 -10.98
N ILE A 128 3.40 0.53 -10.15
CA ILE A 128 1.99 0.82 -10.49
C ILE A 128 1.53 1.96 -9.59
N ASN A 129 1.16 3.10 -10.16
CA ASN A 129 0.48 4.14 -9.40
C ASN A 129 -1.02 3.80 -9.33
N ILE A 130 -1.53 3.61 -8.11
CA ILE A 130 -2.93 3.22 -7.87
C ILE A 130 -3.92 4.26 -8.43
N ARG A 131 -3.59 5.55 -8.36
CA ARG A 131 -4.45 6.63 -8.85
C ARG A 131 -4.46 6.66 -10.38
N ASP A 132 -3.30 6.50 -11.02
CA ASP A 132 -3.20 6.42 -12.47
C ASP A 132 -3.93 5.17 -13.02
N ASP A 133 -3.88 4.03 -12.29
CA ASP A 133 -4.59 2.80 -12.67
C ASP A 133 -6.12 2.97 -12.62
N ILE A 134 -6.66 3.78 -11.70
CA ILE A 134 -8.09 4.12 -11.67
C ILE A 134 -8.48 4.87 -12.94
N GLU A 135 -7.74 5.91 -13.31
CA GLU A 135 -8.05 6.74 -14.48
C GLU A 135 -7.83 5.99 -15.78
N GLU A 136 -6.76 5.24 -15.92
CA GLU A 136 -6.51 4.40 -17.07
C GLU A 136 -7.64 3.39 -17.29
N SER A 137 -8.09 2.76 -16.22
CA SER A 137 -9.20 1.80 -16.28
C SER A 137 -10.51 2.48 -16.65
N ARG A 138 -10.76 3.70 -16.15
CA ARG A 138 -11.94 4.51 -16.48
C ARG A 138 -11.93 4.90 -17.97
N CYS A 139 -10.83 5.42 -18.47
CA CYS A 139 -10.69 5.79 -19.88
C CYS A 139 -10.89 4.57 -20.81
N LYS A 140 -10.23 3.45 -20.51
CA LYS A 140 -10.39 2.21 -21.29
C LYS A 140 -11.82 1.67 -21.27
N ALA A 141 -12.55 1.85 -20.17
CA ALA A 141 -13.95 1.44 -20.08
C ALA A 141 -14.88 2.32 -20.95
N ILE A 142 -14.54 3.60 -21.14
CA ILE A 142 -15.29 4.53 -21.98
C ILE A 142 -14.99 4.29 -23.48
N GLU A 143 -13.72 4.05 -23.79
CA GLU A 143 -13.25 3.94 -25.18
C GLU A 143 -13.61 2.60 -25.84
N THR A 144 -13.82 1.53 -25.05
CA THR A 144 -14.10 0.21 -25.61
C THR A 144 -15.58 0.00 -25.93
N SER A 145 -15.86 -0.51 -27.11
CA SER A 145 -17.21 -0.95 -27.53
C SER A 145 -17.51 -2.41 -27.17
N ASP A 146 -16.50 -3.19 -26.74
CA ASP A 146 -16.66 -4.57 -26.29
C ASP A 146 -17.14 -4.57 -24.83
N GLU A 147 -18.37 -5.03 -24.60
CA GLU A 147 -19.00 -5.00 -23.30
C GLU A 147 -18.26 -5.88 -22.25
N ALA A 148 -17.68 -7.01 -22.67
CA ALA A 148 -16.91 -7.87 -21.76
C ALA A 148 -15.61 -7.17 -21.29
N LYS A 149 -14.89 -6.52 -22.21
CA LYS A 149 -13.68 -5.73 -21.87
C LYS A 149 -14.03 -4.51 -21.03
N LYS A 150 -15.16 -3.86 -21.33
CA LYS A 150 -15.66 -2.72 -20.57
C LYS A 150 -15.91 -3.11 -19.12
N GLN A 151 -16.63 -4.21 -18.86
CA GLN A 151 -16.89 -4.72 -17.52
C GLN A 151 -15.59 -5.09 -16.80
N GLN A 152 -14.62 -5.69 -17.49
CA GLN A 152 -13.30 -5.99 -16.94
C GLN A 152 -12.56 -4.72 -16.50
N ASN A 153 -12.55 -3.68 -17.33
CA ASN A 153 -11.92 -2.40 -17.02
C ASN A 153 -12.60 -1.71 -15.82
N ILE A 154 -13.94 -1.71 -15.79
CA ILE A 154 -14.70 -1.18 -14.64
C ILE A 154 -14.33 -1.94 -13.35
N ALA A 155 -14.31 -3.26 -13.39
CA ALA A 155 -13.95 -4.06 -12.22
C ALA A 155 -12.52 -3.76 -11.72
N ARG A 156 -11.56 -3.58 -12.64
CA ARG A 156 -10.19 -3.20 -12.33
C ARG A 156 -10.13 -1.82 -11.67
N GLY A 157 -10.76 -0.81 -12.26
CA GLY A 157 -10.81 0.55 -11.72
C GLY A 157 -11.46 0.61 -10.34
N LEU A 158 -12.56 -0.12 -10.13
CA LEU A 158 -13.21 -0.23 -8.83
C LEU A 158 -12.33 -0.90 -7.78
N GLN A 159 -11.54 -1.92 -8.18
CA GLN A 159 -10.59 -2.56 -7.27
C GLN A 159 -9.50 -1.58 -6.81
N SER A 160 -8.93 -0.80 -7.73
CA SER A 160 -7.91 0.21 -7.41
C SER A 160 -8.49 1.36 -6.59
N LEU A 161 -9.72 1.80 -6.88
CA LEU A 161 -10.43 2.81 -6.07
C LEU A 161 -10.70 2.30 -4.63
N ARG A 162 -11.09 1.03 -4.47
CA ARG A 162 -11.27 0.40 -3.16
C ARG A 162 -9.97 0.39 -2.37
N ARG A 163 -8.85 0.05 -3.01
CA ARG A 163 -7.52 0.09 -2.37
C ARG A 163 -7.14 1.50 -1.93
N TYR A 164 -7.36 2.48 -2.78
CA TYR A 164 -7.10 3.88 -2.44
C TYR A 164 -7.94 4.33 -1.23
N PHE A 165 -9.23 4.01 -1.20
CA PHE A 165 -10.10 4.25 -0.04
C PHE A 165 -9.54 3.59 1.24
N GLN A 166 -9.08 2.35 1.16
CA GLN A 166 -8.53 1.61 2.29
C GLN A 166 -7.23 2.22 2.82
N ILE A 167 -6.35 2.68 1.93
CA ILE A 167 -5.10 3.34 2.33
C ILE A 167 -5.40 4.65 3.06
N ILE A 168 -6.36 5.45 2.59
CA ILE A 168 -6.78 6.68 3.27
C ILE A 168 -7.35 6.36 4.66
N THR A 169 -8.20 5.35 4.76
CA THR A 169 -8.77 4.91 6.04
C THR A 169 -7.69 4.40 7.00
N PHE A 170 -6.71 3.66 6.48
CA PHE A 170 -5.56 3.19 7.25
C PHE A 170 -4.75 4.35 7.80
N GLN A 171 -4.39 5.34 6.95
CA GLN A 171 -3.64 6.52 7.39
C GLN A 171 -4.43 7.36 8.41
N ALA A 172 -5.74 7.51 8.22
CA ALA A 172 -6.58 8.19 9.19
C ALA A 172 -6.57 7.51 10.57
N LYS A 173 -6.55 6.17 10.58
CA LYS A 173 -6.42 5.38 11.81
C LYS A 173 -5.04 5.55 12.44
N LEU A 174 -3.95 5.54 11.67
CA LEU A 174 -2.61 5.83 12.19
C LEU A 174 -2.54 7.21 12.84
N ASN A 175 -3.14 8.23 12.22
CA ASN A 175 -3.19 9.59 12.77
C ASN A 175 -3.94 9.67 14.11
N SER A 176 -4.89 8.75 14.37
CA SER A 176 -5.65 8.70 15.63
C SER A 176 -4.92 7.97 16.76
N VAL A 177 -3.84 7.27 16.46
CA VAL A 177 -3.05 6.51 17.42
C VAL A 177 -1.66 7.16 17.54
N ARG A 178 -1.23 7.47 18.76
CA ARG A 178 0.13 7.97 18.98
C ARG A 178 1.15 6.84 18.87
N PRO A 179 2.34 7.07 18.31
CA PRO A 179 3.39 6.05 18.21
C PRO A 179 3.83 5.49 19.57
N ASP A 180 3.70 6.29 20.63
CA ASP A 180 4.17 5.95 21.99
C ASP A 180 3.22 4.99 22.74
N THR A 181 2.11 4.57 22.13
CA THR A 181 1.09 3.69 22.75
C THR A 181 1.06 2.28 22.19
N CYS A 182 2.05 1.89 21.37
CA CYS A 182 2.19 0.53 20.82
C CYS A 182 3.36 -0.22 21.45
#